data_67dd3671801bc2bd251c5dc0e597c696
#
_entry.id   67dd3671801bc2bd251c5dc0e597c696
#
_cell.length_a   1.000
_cell.length_b   1.000
_cell.length_c   1.000
_cell.angle_alpha   90.00
_cell.angle_beta   90.00
_cell.angle_gamma   90.00
#
_symmetry.space_group_name_H-M   'P 1'
#
loop_
_entity.id
_entity.type
_entity.pdbx_description
1 polymer ?
#
loop_
_entity_poly.entity_id
_entity_poly.type
_entity_poly.pdbx_seq_one_letter_code
_entity_poly.pdbx_strand_id
1 'polypeptide(L)'
;MRIAMLSIHSSPIAALGGKEAGGMNVYVRELSRELGRRGIAVDMFTRSQDPSAPTVVDLGRNVRVINLHTGPSAPYDKNWVLTYLPEFVSRARCFADGEDLTYDLIHSHYWLSGEAALALRRSWGVPVVHMFHTLGAVKNTIARGAEERETAQRVAIERGQIAAMDTIVAATPLDRQQIIASYAADAERIRVV
;
A
#
# COMPACT_ATOMS: atom_id res chain seq x y z
N MET A 1 -16.41 -12.11 2.05
CA MET A 1 -15.18 -11.40 2.45
C MET A 1 -14.85 -10.34 1.41
N ARG A 2 -14.57 -9.11 1.85
CA ARG A 2 -14.16 -7.98 1.02
C ARG A 2 -12.88 -7.37 1.58
N ILE A 3 -11.88 -7.14 0.74
CA ILE A 3 -10.58 -6.58 1.11
C ILE A 3 -10.41 -5.19 0.50
N ALA A 4 -10.02 -4.22 1.33
CA ALA A 4 -9.48 -2.95 0.86
C ALA A 4 -7.98 -3.11 0.61
N MET A 5 -7.57 -3.22 -0.65
CA MET A 5 -6.17 -3.28 -1.06
C MET A 5 -5.64 -1.87 -1.28
N LEU A 6 -4.56 -1.47 -0.63
CA LEU A 6 -4.01 -0.12 -0.78
C LEU A 6 -2.66 -0.14 -1.52
N SER A 7 -2.60 0.55 -2.67
CA SER A 7 -1.38 0.79 -3.44
C SER A 7 -1.37 2.25 -3.93
N ILE A 8 -1.00 3.18 -3.03
CA ILE A 8 -1.30 4.60 -3.19
C ILE A 8 -0.39 5.28 -4.21
N HIS A 9 0.93 5.13 -4.06
CA HIS A 9 1.92 5.88 -4.87
C HIS A 9 2.10 5.34 -6.28
N SER A 10 1.66 4.12 -6.53
CA SER A 10 1.82 3.44 -7.81
C SER A 10 0.58 2.63 -8.14
N SER A 11 -0.08 2.96 -9.26
CA SER A 11 -1.32 2.30 -9.66
C SER A 11 -1.06 0.86 -10.11
N PRO A 12 -1.85 -0.13 -9.63
CA PRO A 12 -1.73 -1.52 -10.06
C PRO A 12 -1.95 -1.75 -11.56
N ILE A 13 -2.61 -0.79 -12.22
CA ILE A 13 -2.90 -0.84 -13.66
C ILE A 13 -1.98 0.07 -14.48
N ALA A 14 -0.98 0.72 -13.86
CA ALA A 14 0.00 1.52 -14.59
C ALA A 14 0.74 0.67 -15.63
N ALA A 15 1.00 1.25 -16.79
CA ALA A 15 1.80 0.60 -17.85
C ALA A 15 3.20 0.26 -17.32
N LEU A 16 3.67 -0.95 -17.58
CA LEU A 16 5.03 -1.38 -17.21
C LEU A 16 6.06 -0.54 -17.98
N GLY A 17 7.14 -0.16 -17.30
CA GLY A 17 8.21 0.67 -17.85
C GLY A 17 8.13 2.15 -17.48
N GLY A 18 7.09 2.61 -16.80
CA GLY A 18 7.06 3.92 -16.16
C GLY A 18 7.97 3.98 -14.92
N LYS A 19 8.39 5.19 -14.54
CA LYS A 19 9.33 5.44 -13.42
C LYS A 19 8.89 4.81 -12.09
N GLU A 20 7.57 4.69 -11.87
CA GLU A 20 6.97 4.14 -10.63
C GLU A 20 6.30 2.77 -10.87
N ALA A 21 6.34 2.22 -12.10
CA ALA A 21 5.73 0.94 -12.42
C ALA A 21 6.77 -0.19 -12.38
N GLY A 22 6.69 -1.04 -11.38
CA GLY A 22 7.65 -2.12 -11.15
C GLY A 22 7.00 -3.42 -10.65
N GLY A 23 7.82 -4.29 -10.09
CA GLY A 23 7.38 -5.60 -9.58
C GLY A 23 6.24 -5.54 -8.57
N MET A 24 6.16 -4.49 -7.74
CA MET A 24 5.08 -4.31 -6.79
C MET A 24 3.71 -4.21 -7.49
N ASN A 25 3.62 -3.45 -8.57
CA ASN A 25 2.35 -3.27 -9.31
C ASN A 25 1.84 -4.59 -9.88
N VAL A 26 2.78 -5.39 -10.45
CA VAL A 26 2.47 -6.74 -10.94
C VAL A 26 2.00 -7.63 -9.79
N TYR A 27 2.74 -7.63 -8.68
CA TYR A 27 2.39 -8.43 -7.51
C TYR A 27 0.99 -8.08 -6.99
N VAL A 28 0.72 -6.80 -6.73
CA VAL A 28 -0.58 -6.34 -6.19
C VAL A 28 -1.72 -6.72 -7.14
N ARG A 29 -1.54 -6.51 -8.44
CA ARG A 29 -2.53 -6.84 -9.45
C ARG A 29 -2.83 -8.33 -9.52
N GLU A 30 -1.80 -9.17 -9.60
CA GLU A 30 -1.98 -10.62 -9.75
C GLU A 30 -2.50 -11.26 -8.45
N LEU A 31 -2.05 -10.79 -7.28
CA LEU A 31 -2.62 -11.20 -6.01
C LEU A 31 -4.12 -10.88 -5.93
N SER A 32 -4.51 -9.65 -6.31
CA SER A 32 -5.92 -9.24 -6.29
C SER A 32 -6.76 -10.08 -7.23
N ARG A 33 -6.25 -10.38 -8.43
CA ARG A 33 -6.94 -11.26 -9.39
C ARG A 33 -7.13 -12.67 -8.85
N GLU A 34 -6.09 -13.21 -8.21
CA GLU A 34 -6.17 -14.56 -7.63
C GLU A 34 -7.17 -14.62 -6.46
N LEU A 35 -7.17 -13.62 -5.60
CA LEU A 35 -8.18 -13.47 -4.54
C LEU A 35 -9.59 -13.38 -5.13
N GLY A 36 -9.77 -12.60 -6.19
CA GLY A 36 -11.05 -12.47 -6.89
C GLY A 36 -11.54 -13.79 -7.50
N ARG A 37 -10.64 -14.60 -8.09
CA ARG A 37 -10.97 -15.95 -8.60
C ARG A 37 -11.44 -16.88 -7.48
N ARG A 38 -10.92 -16.71 -6.27
CA ARG A 38 -11.32 -17.46 -5.07
C ARG A 38 -12.59 -16.94 -4.40
N GLY A 39 -13.27 -15.96 -5.01
CA GLY A 39 -14.54 -15.42 -4.52
C GLY A 39 -14.40 -14.32 -3.47
N ILE A 40 -13.20 -13.78 -3.26
CA ILE A 40 -12.95 -12.66 -2.36
C ILE A 40 -13.10 -11.37 -3.17
N ALA A 41 -13.94 -10.44 -2.72
CA ALA A 41 -14.05 -9.13 -3.34
C ALA A 41 -12.83 -8.26 -2.95
N VAL A 42 -12.22 -7.60 -3.94
CA VAL A 42 -11.05 -6.75 -3.73
C VAL A 42 -11.28 -5.39 -4.39
N ASP A 43 -11.28 -4.34 -3.59
CA ASP A 43 -11.24 -2.96 -4.05
C ASP A 43 -9.82 -2.41 -3.86
N MET A 44 -9.11 -2.19 -4.97
CA MET A 44 -7.74 -1.67 -4.95
C MET A 44 -7.77 -0.14 -4.99
N PHE A 45 -7.55 0.50 -3.87
CA PHE A 45 -7.45 1.94 -3.77
C PHE A 45 -6.07 2.43 -4.20
N THR A 46 -6.05 3.32 -5.16
CA THR A 46 -4.84 3.96 -5.66
C THR A 46 -5.06 5.45 -5.88
N ARG A 47 -3.99 6.22 -5.77
CA ARG A 47 -4.04 7.64 -6.12
C ARG A 47 -4.00 7.80 -7.64
N SER A 48 -4.89 8.61 -8.18
CA SER A 48 -4.82 9.07 -9.56
C SER A 48 -4.27 10.50 -9.64
N GLN A 49 -3.39 10.74 -10.59
CA GLN A 49 -2.92 12.08 -10.97
C GLN A 49 -3.75 12.66 -12.14
N ASP A 50 -4.49 11.81 -12.83
CA ASP A 50 -5.36 12.20 -13.92
C ASP A 50 -6.79 12.42 -13.41
N PRO A 51 -7.28 13.67 -13.38
CA PRO A 51 -8.65 13.95 -12.95
C PRO A 51 -9.72 13.41 -13.91
N SER A 52 -9.34 13.06 -15.15
CA SER A 52 -10.24 12.45 -16.14
C SER A 52 -10.30 10.93 -16.04
N ALA A 53 -9.42 10.30 -15.26
CA ALA A 53 -9.42 8.86 -15.07
C ALA A 53 -10.75 8.40 -14.42
N PRO A 54 -11.37 7.31 -14.89
CA PRO A 54 -12.57 6.79 -14.29
C PRO A 54 -12.31 6.40 -12.83
N THR A 55 -13.22 6.80 -11.93
CA THR A 55 -13.10 6.49 -10.50
C THR A 55 -13.02 4.99 -10.25
N VAL A 56 -13.80 4.19 -10.99
CA VAL A 56 -13.84 2.73 -10.86
C VAL A 56 -13.44 2.09 -12.19
N VAL A 57 -12.47 1.18 -12.12
CA VAL A 57 -12.05 0.35 -13.26
C VAL A 57 -12.20 -1.11 -12.88
N ASP A 58 -13.00 -1.87 -13.64
CA ASP A 58 -13.12 -3.32 -13.46
C ASP A 58 -11.80 -4.01 -13.89
N LEU A 59 -11.29 -4.89 -13.06
CA LEU A 59 -10.07 -5.65 -13.34
C LEU A 59 -10.33 -7.16 -13.46
N GLY A 60 -11.57 -7.55 -13.47
CA GLY A 60 -12.04 -8.91 -13.59
C GLY A 60 -12.91 -9.35 -12.40
N ARG A 61 -13.19 -10.65 -12.32
CA ARG A 61 -14.11 -11.20 -11.35
C ARG A 61 -13.80 -10.75 -9.91
N ASN A 62 -14.74 -10.03 -9.29
CA ASN A 62 -14.66 -9.53 -7.91
C ASN A 62 -13.50 -8.56 -7.64
N VAL A 63 -12.89 -7.95 -8.65
CA VAL A 63 -11.72 -7.05 -8.48
C VAL A 63 -11.96 -5.74 -9.19
N ARG A 64 -11.84 -4.64 -8.46
CA ARG A 64 -11.94 -3.26 -8.99
C ARG A 64 -10.74 -2.44 -8.58
N VAL A 65 -10.35 -1.49 -9.41
CA VAL A 65 -9.43 -0.41 -9.06
C VAL A 65 -10.23 0.85 -8.79
N ILE A 66 -9.98 1.46 -7.64
CA ILE A 66 -10.62 2.70 -7.22
C ILE A 66 -9.58 3.81 -7.33
N ASN A 67 -9.70 4.63 -8.36
CA ASN A 67 -8.84 5.77 -8.60
C ASN A 67 -9.32 6.97 -7.78
N LEU A 68 -8.57 7.34 -6.76
CA LEU A 68 -8.85 8.52 -5.95
C LEU A 68 -7.95 9.67 -6.39
N HIS A 69 -8.54 10.69 -7.01
CA HIS A 69 -7.79 11.88 -7.38
C HIS A 69 -7.48 12.70 -6.13
N THR A 70 -6.20 12.79 -5.74
CA THR A 70 -5.74 13.52 -4.55
C THR A 70 -4.44 14.27 -4.84
N GLY A 71 -4.31 15.45 -4.28
CA GLY A 71 -3.18 16.34 -4.53
C GLY A 71 -3.12 16.81 -5.99
N PRO A 72 -1.99 17.38 -6.43
CA PRO A 72 -1.85 17.94 -7.77
C PRO A 72 -1.84 16.85 -8.85
N SER A 73 -2.33 17.22 -10.06
CA SER A 73 -2.32 16.37 -11.25
C SER A 73 -0.93 16.24 -11.88
N ALA A 74 0.00 17.13 -11.55
CA ALA A 74 1.37 17.08 -12.07
C ALA A 74 2.20 16.01 -11.38
N PRO A 75 3.18 15.37 -12.07
CA PRO A 75 4.16 14.51 -11.45
C PRO A 75 4.96 15.25 -10.36
N TYR A 76 5.15 14.61 -9.21
CA TYR A 76 5.97 15.13 -8.12
C TYR A 76 6.67 13.99 -7.37
N ASP A 77 7.62 14.34 -6.50
CA ASP A 77 8.34 13.36 -5.70
C ASP A 77 7.36 12.55 -4.82
N LYS A 78 7.54 11.23 -4.80
CA LYS A 78 6.69 10.31 -4.03
C LYS A 78 6.59 10.66 -2.53
N ASN A 79 7.60 11.32 -1.98
CA ASN A 79 7.61 11.74 -0.58
C ASN A 79 6.55 12.81 -0.29
N TRP A 80 6.13 13.58 -1.29
CA TRP A 80 5.03 14.54 -1.16
C TRP A 80 3.66 13.87 -1.04
N VAL A 81 3.54 12.61 -1.45
CA VAL A 81 2.30 11.82 -1.30
C VAL A 81 1.86 11.80 0.16
N LEU A 82 2.82 11.79 1.10
CA LEU A 82 2.54 11.82 2.54
C LEU A 82 1.65 13.01 2.94
N THR A 83 1.87 14.17 2.33
CA THR A 83 1.08 15.40 2.59
C THR A 83 -0.39 15.24 2.18
N TYR A 84 -0.66 14.41 1.18
CA TYR A 84 -2.02 14.20 0.63
C TYR A 84 -2.71 12.95 1.18
N LEU A 85 -2.06 12.19 2.07
CA LEU A 85 -2.68 11.01 2.67
C LEU A 85 -3.98 11.31 3.45
N PRO A 86 -4.10 12.42 4.20
CA PRO A 86 -5.38 12.75 4.86
C PRO A 86 -6.54 12.92 3.86
N GLU A 87 -6.28 13.56 2.72
CA GLU A 87 -7.27 13.68 1.64
C GLU A 87 -7.60 12.32 1.04
N PHE A 88 -6.58 11.49 0.76
CA PHE A 88 -6.77 10.14 0.26
C PHE A 88 -7.66 9.29 1.20
N VAL A 89 -7.37 9.29 2.49
CA VAL A 89 -8.13 8.59 3.52
C VAL A 89 -9.58 9.07 3.56
N SER A 90 -9.79 10.39 3.51
CA SER A 90 -11.15 10.96 3.47
C SER A 90 -11.92 10.50 2.23
N ARG A 91 -11.31 10.54 1.05
CA ARG A 91 -11.94 10.10 -0.21
C ARG A 91 -12.22 8.59 -0.22
N ALA A 92 -11.31 7.77 0.34
CA ALA A 92 -11.53 6.33 0.45
C ALA A 92 -12.73 6.00 1.34
N ARG A 93 -12.89 6.73 2.45
CA ARG A 93 -14.06 6.61 3.33
C ARG A 93 -15.34 7.04 2.62
N CYS A 94 -15.34 8.24 2.01
CA CYS A 94 -16.50 8.73 1.27
C CYS A 94 -16.92 7.76 0.15
N PHE A 95 -15.95 7.14 -0.54
CA PHE A 95 -16.24 6.13 -1.55
C PHE A 95 -16.93 4.90 -0.93
N ALA A 96 -16.39 4.38 0.17
CA ALA A 96 -16.94 3.23 0.87
C ALA A 96 -18.36 3.51 1.38
N ASP A 97 -18.55 4.67 2.01
CA ASP A 97 -19.85 5.11 2.53
C ASP A 97 -20.88 5.31 1.39
N GLY A 98 -20.47 5.91 0.27
CA GLY A 98 -21.34 6.17 -0.89
C GLY A 98 -21.79 4.90 -1.62
N GLU A 99 -21.02 3.83 -1.55
CA GLU A 99 -21.31 2.52 -2.14
C GLU A 99 -21.88 1.51 -1.11
N ASP A 100 -22.12 1.95 0.13
CA ASP A 100 -22.54 1.10 1.26
C ASP A 100 -21.67 -0.14 1.45
N LEU A 101 -20.34 0.08 1.41
CA LEU A 101 -19.34 -0.99 1.49
C LEU A 101 -18.80 -1.14 2.92
N THR A 102 -18.66 -2.38 3.33
CA THR A 102 -17.91 -2.78 4.51
C THR A 102 -16.74 -3.67 4.11
N TYR A 103 -15.59 -3.45 4.74
CA TYR A 103 -14.39 -4.25 4.53
C TYR A 103 -14.15 -5.15 5.73
N ASP A 104 -13.61 -6.34 5.47
CA ASP A 104 -13.22 -7.30 6.51
C ASP A 104 -11.73 -7.18 6.85
N LEU A 105 -10.94 -6.61 5.93
CA LEU A 105 -9.49 -6.53 6.01
C LEU A 105 -8.96 -5.36 5.18
N ILE A 106 -7.92 -4.69 5.65
CA ILE A 106 -7.08 -3.80 4.86
C ILE A 106 -5.78 -4.54 4.54
N HIS A 107 -5.41 -4.64 3.25
CA HIS A 107 -4.10 -5.12 2.83
C HIS A 107 -3.34 -3.99 2.16
N SER A 108 -2.28 -3.50 2.80
CA SER A 108 -1.53 -2.33 2.33
C SER A 108 -0.14 -2.71 1.83
N HIS A 109 0.29 -2.01 0.77
CA HIS A 109 1.55 -2.25 0.09
C HIS A 109 2.39 -0.98 0.06
N TYR A 110 3.62 -1.08 0.55
CA TYR A 110 4.57 0.02 0.69
C TYR A 110 4.24 1.00 1.83
N TRP A 111 5.26 1.64 2.39
CA TRP A 111 5.15 2.45 3.60
C TRP A 111 4.11 3.59 3.53
N LEU A 112 3.94 4.24 2.35
CA LEU A 112 2.92 5.29 2.16
C LEU A 112 1.50 4.73 2.33
N SER A 113 1.24 3.56 1.78
CA SER A 113 -0.05 2.88 1.94
C SER A 113 -0.26 2.39 3.38
N GLY A 114 0.82 2.06 4.08
CA GLY A 114 0.79 1.69 5.49
C GLY A 114 0.23 2.81 6.39
N GLU A 115 0.64 4.06 6.15
CA GLU A 115 0.11 5.22 6.89
C GLU A 115 -1.40 5.39 6.67
N ALA A 116 -1.86 5.32 5.42
CA ALA A 116 -3.28 5.40 5.12
C ALA A 116 -4.06 4.22 5.72
N ALA A 117 -3.48 3.00 5.70
CA ALA A 117 -4.09 1.82 6.29
C ALA A 117 -4.33 1.98 7.79
N LEU A 118 -3.36 2.50 8.54
CA LEU A 118 -3.51 2.77 9.97
C LEU A 118 -4.57 3.84 10.26
N ALA A 119 -4.71 4.84 9.37
CA ALA A 119 -5.76 5.83 9.47
C ALA A 119 -7.15 5.23 9.19
N LEU A 120 -7.30 4.44 8.12
CA LEU A 120 -8.54 3.75 7.76
C LEU A 120 -8.93 2.69 8.80
N ARG A 121 -7.97 1.98 9.38
CA ARG A 121 -8.21 1.03 10.49
C ARG A 121 -8.99 1.68 11.64
N ARG A 122 -8.62 2.91 12.02
CA ARG A 122 -9.34 3.64 13.09
C ARG A 122 -10.78 3.94 12.74
N SER A 123 -11.08 4.11 11.45
CA SER A 123 -12.44 4.42 10.97
C SER A 123 -13.28 3.17 10.73
N TRP A 124 -12.68 2.12 10.16
CA TRP A 124 -13.40 0.91 9.75
C TRP A 124 -13.37 -0.21 10.80
N GLY A 125 -12.46 -0.14 11.78
CA GLY A 125 -12.39 -1.14 12.86
C GLY A 125 -11.90 -2.52 12.40
N VAL A 126 -11.15 -2.61 11.31
CA VAL A 126 -10.73 -3.88 10.69
C VAL A 126 -9.23 -4.10 10.79
N PRO A 127 -8.73 -5.35 10.80
CA PRO A 127 -7.31 -5.64 10.87
C PRO A 127 -6.55 -5.19 9.62
N VAL A 128 -5.24 -4.95 9.80
CA VAL A 128 -4.33 -4.55 8.72
C VAL A 128 -3.26 -5.61 8.51
N VAL A 129 -3.20 -6.13 7.30
CA VAL A 129 -2.06 -6.88 6.76
C VAL A 129 -1.20 -5.93 5.94
N HIS A 130 0.12 -5.96 6.11
CA HIS A 130 1.02 -5.05 5.43
C HIS A 130 2.21 -5.74 4.78
N MET A 131 2.60 -5.29 3.59
CA MET A 131 3.81 -5.73 2.89
C MET A 131 4.62 -4.52 2.44
N PHE A 132 5.88 -4.45 2.89
CA PHE A 132 6.73 -3.28 2.62
C PHE A 132 7.27 -3.22 1.20
N HIS A 133 7.53 -4.35 0.53
CA HIS A 133 8.23 -4.51 -0.75
C HIS A 133 9.68 -4.00 -0.73
N THR A 134 9.95 -2.89 -0.08
CA THR A 134 11.31 -2.38 0.18
C THR A 134 11.34 -1.70 1.55
N LEU A 135 12.46 -1.79 2.24
CA LEU A 135 12.67 -1.22 3.56
C LEU A 135 13.70 -0.09 3.49
N GLY A 136 13.37 1.07 4.04
CA GLY A 136 14.26 2.23 4.03
C GLY A 136 15.57 1.97 4.74
N ALA A 137 15.54 1.33 5.93
CA ALA A 137 16.75 0.99 6.65
C ALA A 137 17.66 0.03 5.85
N VAL A 138 17.09 -0.98 5.18
CA VAL A 138 17.87 -1.92 4.35
C VAL A 138 18.46 -1.22 3.13
N LYS A 139 17.69 -0.35 2.44
CA LYS A 139 18.23 0.46 1.33
C LYS A 139 19.38 1.32 1.78
N ASN A 140 19.32 1.88 2.98
CA ASN A 140 20.38 2.72 3.54
C ASN A 140 21.67 1.97 3.83
N THR A 141 21.63 0.64 4.04
CA THR A 141 22.85 -0.18 4.24
C THR A 141 23.63 -0.41 2.95
N ILE A 142 22.98 -0.31 1.79
CA ILE A 142 23.60 -0.55 0.48
C ILE A 142 23.76 0.74 -0.35
N ALA A 143 23.30 1.88 0.18
CA ALA A 143 23.41 3.18 -0.48
C ALA A 143 24.89 3.59 -0.63
N ARG A 144 25.27 3.99 -1.85
CA ARG A 144 26.62 4.41 -2.19
C ARG A 144 26.90 5.89 -1.92
N GLY A 145 25.84 6.69 -1.82
CA GLY A 145 25.90 8.12 -1.57
C GLY A 145 24.67 8.61 -0.80
N ALA A 146 24.70 9.89 -0.39
CA ALA A 146 23.62 10.51 0.37
C ALA A 146 22.30 10.57 -0.45
N GLU A 147 22.43 10.74 -1.76
CA GLU A 147 21.31 10.85 -2.72
C GLU A 147 20.55 9.53 -2.90
N GLU A 148 21.19 8.38 -2.63
CA GLU A 148 20.55 7.06 -2.68
C GLU A 148 19.85 6.69 -1.37
N ARG A 149 20.10 7.46 -0.30
CA ARG A 149 19.54 7.16 1.02
C ARG A 149 18.08 7.55 1.12
N GLU A 150 17.32 6.69 1.73
CA GLU A 150 15.96 7.01 2.16
C GLU A 150 15.99 7.90 3.41
N THR A 151 14.98 8.75 3.56
CA THR A 151 14.93 9.73 4.64
C THR A 151 14.79 9.09 6.02
N ALA A 152 15.31 9.76 7.06
CA ALA A 152 15.09 9.35 8.44
C ALA A 152 13.59 9.30 8.81
N GLN A 153 12.79 10.21 8.21
CA GLN A 153 11.33 10.22 8.35
C GLN A 153 10.71 8.91 7.88
N ARG A 154 11.07 8.42 6.67
CA ARG A 154 10.59 7.13 6.16
C ARG A 154 10.92 5.98 7.12
N VAL A 155 12.18 5.90 7.56
CA VAL A 155 12.62 4.82 8.49
C VAL A 155 11.85 4.87 9.81
N ALA A 156 11.58 6.07 10.34
CA ALA A 156 10.79 6.25 11.56
C ALA A 156 9.33 5.83 11.37
N ILE A 157 8.73 6.17 10.23
CA ILE A 157 7.36 5.76 9.87
C ILE A 157 7.28 4.24 9.75
N GLU A 158 8.19 3.59 9.01
CA GLU A 158 8.21 2.13 8.86
C GLU A 158 8.32 1.44 10.24
N ARG A 159 9.13 1.98 11.16
CA ARG A 159 9.22 1.47 12.53
C ARG A 159 7.89 1.54 13.28
N GLY A 160 7.19 2.66 13.17
CA GLY A 160 5.86 2.84 13.76
C GLY A 160 4.82 1.88 13.16
N GLN A 161 4.86 1.68 11.86
CA GLN A 161 3.97 0.75 11.14
C GLN A 161 4.20 -0.69 11.59
N ILE A 162 5.46 -1.13 11.68
CA ILE A 162 5.83 -2.48 12.12
C ILE A 162 5.29 -2.77 13.53
N ALA A 163 5.35 -1.78 14.42
CA ALA A 163 4.81 -1.92 15.77
C ALA A 163 3.27 -1.95 15.81
N ALA A 164 2.60 -1.31 14.84
CA ALA A 164 1.15 -1.10 14.85
C ALA A 164 0.34 -2.09 14.00
N MET A 165 0.96 -2.71 12.96
CA MET A 165 0.27 -3.64 12.06
C MET A 165 -0.09 -4.96 12.74
N ASP A 166 -1.24 -5.55 12.37
CA ASP A 166 -1.67 -6.84 12.92
C ASP A 166 -0.85 -7.99 12.35
N THR A 167 -0.50 -7.92 11.06
CA THR A 167 0.35 -8.90 10.39
C THR A 167 1.21 -8.22 9.33
N ILE A 168 2.47 -8.63 9.24
CA ILE A 168 3.40 -8.22 8.19
C ILE A 168 3.66 -9.42 7.29
N VAL A 169 3.58 -9.21 5.99
CA VAL A 169 3.92 -10.21 4.97
C VAL A 169 5.35 -9.95 4.49
N ALA A 170 6.16 -10.99 4.54
CA ALA A 170 7.49 -11.04 3.93
C ALA A 170 7.47 -11.99 2.73
N ALA A 171 8.01 -11.58 1.59
CA ALA A 171 8.05 -12.41 0.38
C ALA A 171 9.05 -13.57 0.50
N THR A 172 10.05 -13.44 1.38
CA THR A 172 11.10 -14.44 1.57
C THR A 172 11.50 -14.54 3.04
N PRO A 173 12.14 -15.66 3.47
CA PRO A 173 12.76 -15.74 4.78
C PRO A 173 13.81 -14.65 5.02
N LEU A 174 14.51 -14.22 3.98
CA LEU A 174 15.49 -13.13 4.07
C LEU A 174 14.81 -11.79 4.38
N ASP A 175 13.69 -11.48 3.72
CA ASP A 175 12.93 -10.26 4.02
C ASP A 175 12.46 -10.25 5.47
N ARG A 176 11.96 -11.40 5.96
CA ARG A 176 11.59 -11.57 7.38
C ARG A 176 12.76 -11.26 8.32
N GLN A 177 13.94 -11.82 8.03
CA GLN A 177 15.15 -11.56 8.82
C GLN A 177 15.53 -10.08 8.80
N GLN A 178 15.47 -9.42 7.63
CA GLN A 178 15.79 -8.01 7.47
C GLN A 178 14.82 -7.11 8.26
N ILE A 179 13.52 -7.42 8.24
CA ILE A 179 12.50 -6.70 9.04
C ILE A 179 12.85 -6.80 10.53
N ILE A 180 13.11 -8.00 11.02
CA ILE A 180 13.46 -8.23 12.43
C ILE A 180 14.76 -7.49 12.81
N ALA A 181 15.81 -7.65 12.02
CA ALA A 181 17.13 -7.08 12.34
C ALA A 181 17.15 -5.56 12.27
N SER A 182 16.46 -4.95 11.28
CA SER A 182 16.53 -3.50 11.05
C SER A 182 15.56 -2.70 11.93
N TYR A 183 14.48 -3.32 12.39
CA TYR A 183 13.42 -2.61 13.12
C TYR A 183 13.08 -3.20 14.48
N ALA A 184 13.77 -4.26 14.93
CA ALA A 184 13.45 -5.01 16.15
C ALA A 184 11.99 -5.50 16.19
N ALA A 185 11.49 -5.97 15.02
CA ALA A 185 10.12 -6.40 14.85
C ALA A 185 9.81 -7.70 15.60
N ASP A 186 8.58 -7.82 16.10
CA ASP A 186 8.06 -9.06 16.65
C ASP A 186 7.94 -10.14 15.57
N ALA A 187 8.74 -11.19 15.68
CA ALA A 187 8.81 -12.28 14.73
C ALA A 187 7.46 -13.04 14.55
N GLU A 188 6.61 -13.03 15.60
CA GLU A 188 5.31 -13.70 15.59
C GLU A 188 4.27 -12.99 14.71
N ARG A 189 4.48 -11.71 14.42
CA ARG A 189 3.61 -10.94 13.51
C ARG A 189 4.02 -11.02 12.05
N ILE A 190 5.17 -11.66 11.74
CA ILE A 190 5.68 -11.73 10.36
C ILE A 190 5.43 -13.10 9.78
N ARG A 191 4.72 -13.15 8.65
CA ARG A 191 4.43 -14.36 7.88
C ARG A 191 5.19 -14.33 6.56
N VAL A 192 5.85 -15.43 6.23
CA VAL A 192 6.49 -15.63 4.92
C VAL A 192 5.48 -16.31 4.00
N VAL A 193 5.35 -15.80 2.79
CA VAL A 193 4.43 -16.32 1.76
C VAL A 193 5.15 -16.55 0.45
#